data_1d8046855802039111fcf272efffe40f
#
_entry.id   1d8046855802039111fcf272efffe40f
#
_cell.length_a   1.000
_cell.length_b   1.000
_cell.length_c   1.000
_cell.angle_alpha   90.00
_cell.angle_beta   90.00
_cell.angle_gamma   90.00
#
_symmetry.space_group_name_H-M   'P 1'
#
loop_
_entity.id
_entity.type
_entity.pdbx_description
1 polymer ?
#
loop_
_entity_poly.entity_id
_entity_poly.type
_entity_poly.pdbx_seq_one_letter_code
_entity_poly.pdbx_strand_id
1 'polypeptide(L)'
;MIIALFGQPHCGKSTLANHLINQHMPYAVNIDGDKLRELFSNKDYSREGRIKNLNRASDIAVFINSIGANVILSLVYPYKEAREYLNELNQDIVWVYLTYSEERGREANHVKDFEAPDQENVLHLNTTELSEEESLNKIVSYVGEKITRQVVPEQEG
;
A
#
# COMPACT_ATOMS: atom_id res chain seq x y z
N MET A 1 1.47 -10.81 -7.17
CA MET A 1 0.81 -9.49 -7.07
C MET A 1 1.29 -8.79 -5.82
N ILE A 2 1.52 -7.49 -5.92
CA ILE A 2 1.85 -6.62 -4.77
C ILE A 2 0.75 -5.55 -4.69
N ILE A 3 0.10 -5.46 -3.53
CA ILE A 3 -0.90 -4.42 -3.23
C ILE A 3 -0.31 -3.51 -2.16
N ALA A 4 -0.17 -2.23 -2.46
CA ALA A 4 0.34 -1.23 -1.52
C ALA A 4 -0.81 -0.36 -1.00
N LEU A 5 -1.16 -0.54 0.25
CA LEU A 5 -2.08 0.32 0.98
C LEU A 5 -1.26 1.40 1.68
N PHE A 6 -1.45 2.65 1.30
CA PHE A 6 -0.65 3.74 1.83
C PHE A 6 -1.49 4.97 2.18
N GLY A 7 -0.91 5.83 2.97
CA GLY A 7 -1.55 7.03 3.49
C GLY A 7 -1.03 7.38 4.87
N GLN A 8 -1.49 8.47 5.44
CA GLN A 8 -1.13 8.94 6.77
C GLN A 8 -1.41 7.88 7.84
N PRO A 9 -0.73 7.91 8.99
CA PRO A 9 -1.06 7.04 10.13
C PRO A 9 -2.55 7.09 10.48
N HIS A 10 -3.11 5.95 10.88
CA HIS A 10 -4.53 5.78 11.26
C HIS A 10 -5.57 5.95 10.15
N CYS A 11 -5.17 5.92 8.88
CA CYS A 11 -6.13 5.92 7.77
C CYS A 11 -6.79 4.56 7.50
N GLY A 12 -6.45 3.50 8.26
CA GLY A 12 -7.09 2.20 8.15
C GLY A 12 -6.33 1.13 7.36
N LYS A 13 -5.05 1.35 7.03
CA LYS A 13 -4.23 0.42 6.26
C LYS A 13 -4.17 -0.99 6.84
N SER A 14 -3.81 -1.12 8.11
CA SER A 14 -3.66 -2.41 8.78
C SER A 14 -4.99 -3.16 8.89
N THR A 15 -6.06 -2.47 9.18
CA THR A 15 -7.41 -3.04 9.24
C THR A 15 -7.82 -3.61 7.88
N LEU A 16 -7.68 -2.83 6.82
CA LEU A 16 -8.02 -3.28 5.47
C LEU A 16 -7.11 -4.41 4.98
N ALA A 17 -5.82 -4.36 5.30
CA ALA A 17 -4.89 -5.44 4.98
C ALA A 17 -5.32 -6.76 5.64
N ASN A 18 -5.69 -6.74 6.92
CA ASN A 18 -6.17 -7.92 7.63
C ASN A 18 -7.47 -8.47 7.04
N HIS A 19 -8.42 -7.62 6.71
CA HIS A 19 -9.67 -8.04 6.07
C HIS A 19 -9.42 -8.64 4.68
N LEU A 20 -8.55 -8.02 3.90
CA LEU A 20 -8.20 -8.49 2.57
C LEU A 20 -7.56 -9.89 2.61
N ILE A 21 -6.63 -10.11 3.55
CA ILE A 21 -6.00 -11.42 3.76
C ILE A 21 -7.04 -12.44 4.20
N ASN A 22 -7.81 -12.15 5.25
CA ASN A 22 -8.71 -13.11 5.86
C ASN A 22 -9.86 -13.53 4.94
N GLN A 23 -10.33 -12.63 4.07
CA GLN A 23 -11.52 -12.86 3.26
C GLN A 23 -11.21 -13.22 1.80
N HIS A 24 -10.09 -12.75 1.25
CA HIS A 24 -9.82 -12.87 -0.19
C HIS A 24 -8.45 -13.42 -0.55
N MET A 25 -7.44 -13.24 0.30
CA MET A 25 -6.06 -13.58 -0.01
C MET A 25 -5.35 -14.30 1.15
N PRO A 26 -5.84 -15.49 1.58
CA PRO A 26 -5.42 -16.13 2.84
C PRO A 26 -3.93 -16.50 2.88
N TYR A 27 -3.27 -16.55 1.73
CA TYR A 27 -1.84 -16.87 1.63
C TYR A 27 -0.96 -15.66 1.33
N ALA A 28 -1.51 -14.45 1.33
CA ALA A 28 -0.72 -13.23 1.13
C ALA A 28 0.10 -12.89 2.37
N VAL A 29 1.28 -12.35 2.15
CA VAL A 29 2.16 -11.86 3.21
C VAL A 29 1.91 -10.37 3.42
N ASN A 30 1.65 -9.97 4.65
CA ASN A 30 1.52 -8.56 5.02
C ASN A 30 2.85 -8.02 5.54
N ILE A 31 3.35 -6.96 4.92
CA ILE A 31 4.50 -6.20 5.40
C ILE A 31 3.98 -4.91 6.02
N ASP A 32 4.09 -4.83 7.33
CA ASP A 32 3.69 -3.68 8.14
C ASP A 32 4.91 -2.81 8.45
N GLY A 33 4.76 -1.48 8.29
CA GLY A 33 5.88 -0.55 8.45
C GLY A 33 6.44 -0.48 9.86
N ASP A 34 5.58 -0.55 10.89
CA ASP A 34 6.01 -0.49 12.28
C ASP A 34 6.76 -1.76 12.69
N LYS A 35 6.26 -2.91 12.28
CA LYS A 35 6.94 -4.20 12.50
C LYS A 35 8.30 -4.27 11.81
N LEU A 36 8.39 -3.71 10.62
CA LEU A 36 9.66 -3.65 9.88
C LEU A 36 10.67 -2.74 10.58
N ARG A 37 10.22 -1.59 11.11
CA ARG A 37 11.07 -0.71 11.91
C ARG A 37 11.59 -1.39 13.17
N GLU A 38 10.75 -2.13 13.85
CA GLU A 38 11.12 -2.91 15.03
C GLU A 38 12.20 -3.95 14.70
N LEU A 39 11.98 -4.71 13.64
CA LEU A 39 12.93 -5.74 13.17
C LEU A 39 14.32 -5.17 12.85
N PHE A 40 14.38 -4.04 12.19
CA PHE A 40 15.64 -3.40 11.80
C PHE A 40 16.13 -2.35 12.80
N SER A 41 15.47 -2.20 13.93
CA SER A 41 15.79 -1.17 14.94
C SER A 41 15.88 0.25 14.35
N ASN A 42 15.07 0.53 13.35
CA ASN A 42 15.03 1.84 12.69
C ASN A 42 14.13 2.80 13.48
N LYS A 43 14.74 3.71 14.22
CA LYS A 43 14.07 4.79 14.98
C LYS A 43 14.24 6.15 14.32
N ASP A 44 14.79 6.20 13.12
CA ASP A 44 15.01 7.42 12.36
C ASP A 44 13.75 7.80 11.58
N TYR A 45 13.07 8.84 12.04
CA TYR A 45 11.87 9.40 11.40
C TYR A 45 12.16 10.62 10.51
N SER A 46 13.42 10.91 10.24
CA SER A 46 13.82 11.85 9.20
C SER A 46 13.38 11.34 7.82
N ARG A 47 13.39 12.22 6.82
CA ARG A 47 13.11 11.83 5.44
C ARG A 47 13.99 10.65 4.99
N GLU A 48 15.27 10.72 5.26
CA GLU A 48 16.23 9.66 4.91
C GLU A 48 15.92 8.33 5.61
N GLY A 49 15.64 8.36 6.90
CA GLY A 49 15.28 7.18 7.68
C GLY A 49 13.98 6.55 7.22
N ARG A 50 13.00 7.38 6.86
CA ARG A 50 11.71 6.91 6.28
C ARG A 50 11.92 6.26 4.92
N ILE A 51 12.66 6.88 4.02
CA ILE A 51 12.98 6.32 2.69
C ILE A 51 13.72 5.00 2.82
N LYS A 52 14.70 4.91 3.72
CA LYS A 52 15.43 3.68 3.98
C LYS A 52 14.50 2.53 4.40
N ASN A 53 13.56 2.80 5.30
CA ASN A 53 12.57 1.80 5.73
C ASN A 53 11.64 1.39 4.57
N LEU A 54 11.18 2.34 3.78
CA LEU A 54 10.31 2.10 2.63
C LEU A 54 11.00 1.29 1.53
N ASN A 55 12.25 1.61 1.22
CA ASN A 55 13.02 0.88 0.22
C ASN A 55 13.30 -0.56 0.66
N ARG A 56 13.57 -0.78 1.94
CA ARG A 56 13.67 -2.14 2.50
C ARG A 56 12.37 -2.92 2.35
N ALA A 57 11.24 -2.30 2.68
CA ALA A 57 9.93 -2.92 2.51
C ALA A 57 9.68 -3.27 1.03
N SER A 58 10.04 -2.39 0.13
CA SER A 58 9.92 -2.59 -1.32
C SER A 58 10.78 -3.75 -1.80
N ASP A 59 12.03 -3.83 -1.39
CA ASP A 59 12.94 -4.92 -1.73
C ASP A 59 12.42 -6.27 -1.24
N ILE A 60 11.95 -6.32 0.01
CA ILE A 60 11.38 -7.54 0.62
C ILE A 60 10.10 -7.97 -0.12
N ALA A 61 9.22 -7.03 -0.42
CA ALA A 61 7.97 -7.30 -1.14
C ALA A 61 8.24 -7.90 -2.52
N VAL A 62 9.16 -7.33 -3.26
CA VAL A 62 9.53 -7.81 -4.60
C VAL A 62 10.19 -9.19 -4.52
N PHE A 63 11.05 -9.42 -3.54
CA PHE A 63 11.64 -10.74 -3.32
C PHE A 63 10.57 -11.80 -3.04
N ILE A 64 9.69 -11.56 -2.10
CA ILE A 64 8.62 -12.48 -1.73
C ILE A 64 7.69 -12.74 -2.93
N ASN A 65 7.34 -11.71 -3.67
CA ASN A 65 6.51 -11.85 -4.86
C ASN A 65 7.21 -12.65 -5.97
N SER A 66 8.52 -12.50 -6.11
CA SER A 66 9.31 -13.24 -7.10
C SER A 66 9.33 -14.75 -6.89
N ILE A 67 9.14 -15.21 -5.65
CA ILE A 67 9.07 -16.62 -5.30
C ILE A 67 7.63 -17.16 -5.23
N GLY A 68 6.66 -16.40 -5.74
CA GLY A 68 5.30 -16.86 -5.99
C GLY A 68 4.25 -16.46 -4.97
N ALA A 69 4.58 -15.68 -3.94
CA ALA A 69 3.62 -15.21 -2.94
C ALA A 69 3.05 -13.83 -3.29
N ASN A 70 1.78 -13.62 -2.98
CA ASN A 70 1.18 -12.29 -3.01
C ASN A 70 1.58 -11.50 -1.77
N VAL A 71 1.78 -10.19 -1.92
CA VAL A 71 2.23 -9.30 -0.85
C VAL A 71 1.27 -8.13 -0.70
N ILE A 72 0.96 -7.79 0.55
CA ILE A 72 0.28 -6.55 0.90
C ILE A 72 1.27 -5.71 1.70
N LEU A 73 1.50 -4.48 1.24
CA LEU A 73 2.28 -3.48 1.93
C LEU A 73 1.35 -2.53 2.67
N SER A 74 1.56 -2.36 3.97
CA SER A 74 0.80 -1.44 4.83
C SER A 74 1.75 -0.42 5.43
N LEU A 75 2.15 0.57 4.64
CA LEU A 75 3.09 1.61 5.03
C LEU A 75 2.56 3.00 4.64
N VAL A 76 3.14 4.03 5.22
CA VAL A 76 2.74 5.42 4.94
C VAL A 76 3.08 5.83 3.51
N TYR A 77 4.23 5.47 2.98
CA TYR A 77 4.73 5.84 1.63
C TYR A 77 4.51 7.32 1.29
N PRO A 78 5.00 8.25 2.10
CA PRO A 78 4.67 9.67 1.95
C PRO A 78 5.39 10.35 0.79
N TYR A 79 6.44 9.73 0.25
CA TYR A 79 7.31 10.36 -0.72
C TYR A 79 7.20 9.69 -2.09
N LYS A 80 7.01 10.49 -3.11
CA LYS A 80 6.96 10.05 -4.51
C LYS A 80 8.20 9.22 -4.89
N GLU A 81 9.37 9.66 -4.46
CA GLU A 81 10.65 8.97 -4.66
C GLU A 81 10.61 7.50 -4.21
N ALA A 82 10.05 7.23 -3.03
CA ALA A 82 9.95 5.87 -2.50
C ALA A 82 8.92 5.02 -3.25
N ARG A 83 7.82 5.63 -3.71
CA ARG A 83 6.83 4.95 -4.55
C ARG A 83 7.39 4.62 -5.94
N GLU A 84 8.13 5.55 -6.53
CA GLU A 84 8.82 5.33 -7.80
C GLU A 84 9.87 4.22 -7.71
N TYR A 85 10.61 4.15 -6.59
CA TYR A 85 11.55 3.08 -6.35
C TYR A 85 10.89 1.70 -6.43
N LEU A 86 9.73 1.51 -5.80
CA LEU A 86 8.98 0.26 -5.89
C LEU A 86 8.48 -0.01 -7.32
N ASN A 87 7.99 1.01 -8.02
CA ASN A 87 7.54 0.88 -9.40
C ASN A 87 8.66 0.48 -10.37
N GLU A 88 9.88 0.91 -10.11
CA GLU A 88 11.05 0.51 -10.91
C GLU A 88 11.45 -0.95 -10.68
N LEU A 89 11.25 -1.46 -9.45
CA LEU A 89 11.53 -2.86 -9.12
C LEU A 89 10.48 -3.82 -9.70
N ASN A 90 9.23 -3.39 -9.76
CA ASN A 90 8.10 -4.19 -10.24
C ASN A 90 7.01 -3.26 -10.78
N GLN A 91 6.61 -3.45 -12.04
CA GLN A 91 5.62 -2.58 -12.70
C GLN A 91 4.16 -2.93 -12.37
N ASP A 92 3.91 -4.09 -11.73
CA ASP A 92 2.58 -4.60 -11.42
C ASP A 92 2.13 -4.31 -9.99
N ILE A 93 2.39 -3.09 -9.51
CA ILE A 93 1.96 -2.64 -8.19
C ILE A 93 0.54 -2.10 -8.25
N VAL A 94 -0.31 -2.60 -7.36
CA VAL A 94 -1.65 -2.05 -7.12
C VAL A 94 -1.55 -1.03 -5.99
N TRP A 95 -1.65 0.24 -6.33
CA TRP A 95 -1.58 1.34 -5.36
C TRP A 95 -2.98 1.72 -4.87
N VAL A 96 -3.18 1.71 -3.55
CA VAL A 96 -4.41 2.13 -2.89
C VAL A 96 -4.09 3.21 -1.87
N TYR A 97 -4.53 4.42 -2.16
CA TYR A 97 -4.33 5.59 -1.31
C TYR A 97 -5.53 5.80 -0.39
N LEU A 98 -5.28 5.72 0.91
CA LEU A 98 -6.28 5.89 1.95
C LEU A 98 -6.16 7.27 2.57
N THR A 99 -7.28 7.99 2.61
CA THR A 99 -7.41 9.27 3.30
C THR A 99 -8.53 9.22 4.33
N TYR A 100 -8.52 10.16 5.26
CA TYR A 100 -9.64 10.41 6.15
C TYR A 100 -9.71 11.90 6.50
N SER A 101 -10.91 12.39 6.77
CA SER A 101 -11.19 13.80 7.04
C SER A 101 -11.66 14.09 8.47
N GLU A 102 -11.86 13.05 9.27
CA GLU A 102 -12.20 13.16 10.70
C GLU A 102 -10.94 13.14 11.57
N GLU A 103 -11.03 13.73 12.77
CA GLU A 103 -9.97 13.62 13.77
C GLU A 103 -9.97 12.22 14.40
N ARG A 104 -8.83 11.52 14.35
CA ARG A 104 -8.65 10.18 14.92
C ARG A 104 -7.68 10.14 16.10
N GLY A 105 -7.30 11.33 16.64
CA GLY A 105 -6.55 11.48 17.87
C GLY A 105 -5.04 11.33 17.75
N ARG A 106 -4.49 11.11 16.58
CA ARG A 106 -3.04 10.96 16.36
C ARG A 106 -2.49 11.77 15.18
N GLU A 107 -3.09 12.91 14.90
CA GLU A 107 -2.68 13.83 13.84
C GLU A 107 -1.27 14.38 14.06
N ALA A 108 -0.79 14.41 15.32
CA ALA A 108 0.59 14.76 15.65
C ALA A 108 1.63 13.82 15.02
N ASN A 109 1.24 12.59 14.69
CA ASN A 109 2.09 11.60 14.02
C ASN A 109 2.05 11.69 12.50
N HIS A 110 1.26 12.59 11.93
CA HIS A 110 1.19 12.80 10.48
C HIS A 110 2.54 13.23 9.92
N VAL A 111 2.87 12.73 8.76
CA VAL A 111 4.02 13.21 7.99
C VAL A 111 3.64 14.54 7.37
N LYS A 112 4.32 15.62 7.76
CA LYS A 112 3.99 17.00 7.38
C LYS A 112 4.27 17.31 5.91
N ASP A 113 5.24 16.63 5.32
CA ASP A 113 5.68 16.76 3.94
C ASP A 113 5.19 15.61 3.06
N PHE A 114 4.00 15.08 3.36
CA PHE A 114 3.39 14.01 2.59
C PHE A 114 3.07 14.50 1.17
N GLU A 115 3.64 13.80 0.19
CA GLU A 115 3.43 14.07 -1.23
C GLU A 115 2.28 13.21 -1.75
N ALA A 116 1.08 13.79 -1.86
CA ALA A 116 -0.09 13.06 -2.34
C ALA A 116 0.14 12.50 -3.77
N PRO A 117 -0.36 11.29 -4.07
CA PRO A 117 -0.20 10.71 -5.40
C PRO A 117 -1.05 11.44 -6.45
N ASP A 118 -0.61 11.37 -7.70
CA ASP A 118 -1.43 11.75 -8.84
C ASP A 118 -2.63 10.80 -8.98
N GLN A 119 -3.66 11.24 -9.71
CA GLN A 119 -4.92 10.46 -9.85
C GLN A 119 -4.78 9.21 -10.71
N GLU A 120 -3.75 9.13 -11.55
CA GLU A 120 -3.58 8.03 -12.50
C GLU A 120 -3.04 6.77 -11.82
N ASN A 121 -3.66 5.63 -12.13
CA ASN A 121 -3.24 4.30 -11.66
C ASN A 121 -3.20 4.11 -10.13
N VAL A 122 -3.95 4.91 -9.40
CA VAL A 122 -4.09 4.81 -7.94
C VAL A 122 -5.58 4.80 -7.58
N LEU A 123 -5.98 3.82 -6.80
CA LEU A 123 -7.32 3.82 -6.21
C LEU A 123 -7.34 4.74 -4.99
N HIS A 124 -8.21 5.73 -4.99
CA HIS A 124 -8.40 6.66 -3.87
C HIS A 124 -9.61 6.27 -3.04
N LEU A 125 -9.42 6.08 -1.73
CA LEU A 125 -10.49 5.75 -0.79
C LEU A 125 -10.47 6.70 0.39
N ASN A 126 -11.61 7.36 0.67
CA ASN A 126 -11.80 8.13 1.89
C ASN A 126 -12.47 7.25 2.94
N THR A 127 -11.72 6.87 3.98
CA THR A 127 -12.20 5.95 5.02
C THR A 127 -13.09 6.63 6.07
N THR A 128 -13.32 7.93 5.99
CA THR A 128 -14.39 8.62 6.70
C THR A 128 -15.75 8.39 6.03
N GLU A 129 -15.79 8.47 4.70
CA GLU A 129 -17.01 8.34 3.90
C GLU A 129 -17.41 6.88 3.62
N LEU A 130 -16.43 5.99 3.54
CA LEU A 130 -16.62 4.58 3.24
C LEU A 130 -16.49 3.72 4.50
N SER A 131 -17.38 2.74 4.65
CA SER A 131 -17.22 1.69 5.65
C SER A 131 -16.01 0.79 5.30
N GLU A 132 -15.57 -0.02 6.26
CA GLU A 132 -14.52 -1.02 6.02
C GLU A 132 -14.93 -2.00 4.91
N GLU A 133 -16.17 -2.45 4.92
CA GLU A 133 -16.72 -3.37 3.91
C GLU A 133 -16.79 -2.73 2.53
N GLU A 134 -17.25 -1.48 2.42
CA GLU A 134 -17.29 -0.74 1.17
C GLU A 134 -15.88 -0.49 0.62
N SER A 135 -14.93 -0.13 1.48
CA SER A 135 -13.52 0.05 1.11
C SER A 135 -12.91 -1.26 0.59
N LEU A 136 -13.15 -2.36 1.30
CA LEU A 136 -12.66 -3.68 0.90
C LEU A 136 -13.24 -4.11 -0.45
N ASN A 137 -14.53 -3.94 -0.68
CA ASN A 137 -15.18 -4.27 -1.94
C ASN A 137 -14.62 -3.46 -3.11
N LYS A 138 -14.31 -2.18 -2.90
CA LYS A 138 -13.67 -1.34 -3.92
C LYS A 138 -12.26 -1.81 -4.26
N ILE A 139 -11.48 -2.23 -3.27
CA ILE A 139 -10.14 -2.80 -3.48
C ILE A 139 -10.24 -4.09 -4.30
N VAL A 140 -11.11 -5.00 -3.91
CA VAL A 140 -11.30 -6.29 -4.59
C VAL A 140 -11.72 -6.09 -6.04
N SER A 141 -12.68 -5.19 -6.30
CA SER A 141 -13.10 -4.87 -7.68
C SER A 141 -11.96 -4.28 -8.51
N TYR A 142 -11.20 -3.36 -7.94
CA TYR A 142 -10.09 -2.71 -8.62
C TYR A 142 -8.96 -3.70 -8.95
N VAL A 143 -8.64 -4.58 -8.02
CA VAL A 143 -7.65 -5.67 -8.23
C VAL A 143 -8.15 -6.62 -9.32
N GLY A 144 -9.42 -7.01 -9.29
CA GLY A 144 -10.03 -7.88 -10.30
C GLY A 144 -9.96 -7.30 -11.71
N GLU A 145 -10.23 -6.02 -11.88
CA GLU A 145 -10.11 -5.31 -13.17
C GLU A 145 -8.67 -5.32 -13.69
N LYS A 146 -7.70 -5.10 -12.82
CA LYS A 146 -6.27 -5.14 -13.20
C LYS A 146 -5.82 -6.54 -13.64
N ILE A 147 -6.25 -7.58 -12.95
CA ILE A 147 -5.96 -8.98 -13.33
C ILE A 147 -6.56 -9.28 -14.70
N THR A 148 -7.81 -8.90 -14.94
CA THR A 148 -8.50 -9.13 -16.22
C THR A 148 -7.78 -8.44 -17.37
N ARG A 149 -7.29 -7.22 -17.19
CA ARG A 149 -6.51 -6.50 -18.22
C ARG A 149 -5.17 -7.16 -18.54
N GLN A 150 -4.56 -7.84 -17.58
CA GLN A 150 -3.30 -8.58 -17.79
C GLN A 150 -3.50 -9.90 -18.55
N VAL A 151 -4.65 -10.57 -18.35
CA VAL A 151 -4.96 -11.89 -18.95
C VAL A 151 -5.49 -11.76 -20.39
N VAL A 152 -6.09 -10.64 -20.75
CA VAL A 152 -6.55 -10.36 -22.10
C VAL A 152 -5.58 -9.39 -22.76
N PRO A 153 -4.59 -9.84 -23.55
CA PRO A 153 -3.82 -8.93 -24.38
C PRO A 153 -4.80 -8.23 -25.32
N GLU A 154 -4.68 -6.92 -25.44
CA GLU A 154 -5.40 -6.15 -26.44
C GLU A 154 -5.19 -6.87 -27.78
N GLN A 155 -6.25 -7.45 -28.33
CA GLN A 155 -6.20 -7.90 -29.71
C GLN A 155 -6.10 -6.63 -30.54
N GLU A 156 -4.89 -6.30 -30.95
CA GLU A 156 -4.70 -5.39 -32.06
C GLU A 156 -5.40 -6.01 -33.28
N GLY A 157 -6.57 -5.45 -33.52
CA GLY A 157 -7.34 -5.74 -34.73
C GLY A 157 -6.92 -4.82 -35.85
#